data_aa484a0a13327691663770007f8e405d
#
_entry.id   aa484a0a13327691663770007f8e405d
#
_cell.length_a   1.000
_cell.length_b   1.000
_cell.length_c   1.000
_cell.angle_alpha   90.00
_cell.angle_beta   90.00
_cell.angle_gamma   90.00
#
_symmetry.space_group_name_H-M   'P 1'
#
loop_
_entity.id
_entity.type
_entity.pdbx_description
1 polymer ?
#
loop_
_entity_poly.entity_id
_entity_poly.type
_entity_poly.pdbx_seq_one_letter_code
_entity_poly.pdbx_strand_id
1 'polypeptide(L)'
;MMRKLLLLLLCSSFSVYAQNDEVINTQIKEIYRQVLTQGKSYDWLNHLTNQIGGRLSGSLNAERAIKWAKDELDALQLDSVWLQTVMVPKWVRGTFEYANIESSPGNTINVSICALGGSIATPSAGIRANVVEVKKIEDLALLGKDKIEGKIVF
;
A
#
# COMPACT_ATOMS: atom_id res chain seq x y z
N MET A 1 -52.70 0.76 -48.89
CA MET A 1 -52.04 -0.38 -48.21
C MET A 1 -50.62 -0.06 -47.79
N MET A 2 -49.77 0.51 -48.61
CA MET A 2 -48.35 0.84 -48.28
C MET A 2 -48.16 1.73 -47.04
N ARG A 3 -48.95 2.79 -46.81
CA ARG A 3 -48.85 3.65 -45.62
C ARG A 3 -49.08 2.95 -44.28
N LYS A 4 -49.96 1.95 -44.23
CA LYS A 4 -50.22 1.15 -43.03
C LYS A 4 -49.07 0.14 -42.75
N LEU A 5 -48.44 -0.38 -43.80
CA LEU A 5 -47.29 -1.26 -43.71
C LEU A 5 -46.05 -0.52 -43.20
N LEU A 6 -45.83 0.71 -43.66
CA LEU A 6 -44.73 1.59 -43.21
C LEU A 6 -44.85 1.96 -41.73
N LEU A 7 -46.06 2.22 -41.24
CA LEU A 7 -46.33 2.51 -39.81
C LEU A 7 -46.08 1.28 -38.93
N LEU A 8 -46.42 0.09 -39.40
CA LEU A 8 -46.14 -1.17 -38.68
C LEU A 8 -44.61 -1.44 -38.58
N LEU A 9 -43.85 -1.17 -39.64
CA LEU A 9 -42.41 -1.30 -39.65
C LEU A 9 -41.72 -0.28 -38.69
N LEU A 10 -42.25 0.95 -38.61
CA LEU A 10 -41.73 1.98 -37.70
C LEU A 10 -41.96 1.63 -36.23
N CYS A 11 -43.10 1.03 -35.88
CA CYS A 11 -43.39 0.58 -34.51
C CYS A 11 -42.52 -0.61 -34.05
N SER A 12 -42.11 -1.51 -34.96
CA SER A 12 -41.28 -2.65 -34.62
C SER A 12 -39.82 -2.27 -34.28
N SER A 13 -39.31 -1.17 -34.82
CA SER A 13 -37.97 -0.71 -34.56
C SER A 13 -37.80 -0.07 -33.14
N PHE A 14 -38.85 0.46 -32.55
CA PHE A 14 -38.81 1.01 -31.17
C PHE A 14 -38.77 -0.10 -30.10
N SER A 15 -39.30 -1.27 -30.37
CA SER A 15 -39.33 -2.38 -29.41
C SER A 15 -37.95 -3.00 -29.14
N VAL A 16 -37.03 -2.93 -30.09
CA VAL A 16 -35.68 -3.51 -29.95
C VAL A 16 -34.81 -2.74 -28.98
N TYR A 17 -34.95 -1.42 -28.91
CA TYR A 17 -34.16 -0.59 -27.96
C TYR A 17 -34.60 -0.76 -26.52
N ALA A 18 -35.91 -0.93 -26.27
CA ALA A 18 -36.43 -1.11 -24.92
C ALA A 18 -36.02 -2.45 -24.28
N GLN A 19 -35.85 -3.50 -25.08
CA GLN A 19 -35.38 -4.81 -24.60
C GLN A 19 -33.93 -4.81 -24.15
N ASN A 20 -33.08 -3.97 -24.75
CA ASN A 20 -31.67 -3.90 -24.38
C ASN A 20 -31.44 -3.24 -23.01
N ASP A 21 -32.22 -2.21 -22.69
CA ASP A 21 -32.14 -1.51 -21.41
C ASP A 21 -32.59 -2.39 -20.23
N GLU A 22 -33.60 -3.22 -20.42
CA GLU A 22 -34.10 -4.15 -19.37
C GLU A 22 -33.07 -5.26 -19.08
N VAL A 23 -32.42 -5.79 -20.10
CA VAL A 23 -31.32 -6.77 -19.94
C VAL A 23 -30.14 -6.15 -19.20
N ILE A 24 -29.72 -4.95 -19.59
CA ILE A 24 -28.63 -4.21 -18.92
C ILE A 24 -28.97 -3.94 -17.45
N ASN A 25 -30.16 -3.44 -17.17
CA ASN A 25 -30.62 -3.18 -15.80
C ASN A 25 -30.64 -4.46 -14.94
N THR A 26 -31.03 -5.59 -15.51
CA THR A 26 -31.01 -6.88 -14.83
C THR A 26 -29.58 -7.33 -14.53
N GLN A 27 -28.67 -7.19 -15.49
CA GLN A 27 -27.25 -7.50 -15.29
C GLN A 27 -26.61 -6.62 -14.22
N ILE A 28 -26.89 -5.32 -14.23
CA ILE A 28 -26.39 -4.38 -13.20
C ILE A 28 -26.91 -4.77 -11.81
N LYS A 29 -28.20 -5.07 -11.68
CA LYS A 29 -28.78 -5.52 -10.40
C LYS A 29 -28.12 -6.80 -9.89
N GLU A 30 -27.84 -7.73 -10.78
CA GLU A 30 -27.16 -8.99 -10.43
C GLU A 30 -25.71 -8.74 -9.97
N ILE A 31 -24.97 -7.86 -10.63
CA ILE A 31 -23.63 -7.45 -10.21
C ILE A 31 -23.68 -6.84 -8.80
N TYR A 32 -24.60 -5.90 -8.56
CA TYR A 32 -24.77 -5.31 -7.23
C TYR A 32 -25.12 -6.36 -6.17
N ARG A 33 -26.05 -7.25 -6.47
CA ARG A 33 -26.42 -8.34 -5.56
C ARG A 33 -25.21 -9.21 -5.22
N GLN A 34 -24.44 -9.61 -6.23
CA GLN A 34 -23.26 -10.44 -6.07
C GLN A 34 -22.21 -9.76 -5.17
N VAL A 35 -21.89 -8.49 -5.46
CA VAL A 35 -20.91 -7.73 -4.67
C VAL A 35 -21.34 -7.55 -3.22
N LEU A 36 -22.62 -7.24 -2.98
CA LEU A 36 -23.13 -7.00 -1.64
C LEU A 36 -23.31 -8.27 -0.79
N THR A 37 -23.56 -9.41 -1.43
CA THR A 37 -23.84 -10.66 -0.70
C THR A 37 -22.67 -11.64 -0.67
N GLN A 38 -21.75 -11.57 -1.64
CA GLN A 38 -20.65 -12.52 -1.80
C GLN A 38 -19.28 -11.82 -2.02
N GLY A 39 -19.20 -10.51 -1.73
CA GLY A 39 -17.98 -9.74 -1.86
C GLY A 39 -16.90 -10.26 -0.90
N LYS A 40 -15.71 -10.57 -1.44
CA LYS A 40 -14.57 -11.10 -0.67
C LYS A 40 -13.64 -10.02 -0.11
N SER A 41 -13.90 -8.75 -0.39
CA SER A 41 -12.98 -7.65 -0.10
C SER A 41 -12.64 -7.53 1.38
N TYR A 42 -13.63 -7.73 2.27
CA TYR A 42 -13.43 -7.68 3.71
C TYR A 42 -12.56 -8.86 4.20
N ASP A 43 -12.86 -10.06 3.73
CA ASP A 43 -12.12 -11.26 4.10
C ASP A 43 -10.67 -11.18 3.61
N TRP A 44 -10.45 -10.68 2.41
CA TRP A 44 -9.13 -10.44 1.87
C TRP A 44 -8.35 -9.39 2.66
N LEU A 45 -9.00 -8.29 3.03
CA LEU A 45 -8.38 -7.27 3.88
C LEU A 45 -8.04 -7.84 5.26
N ASN A 46 -8.95 -8.61 5.85
CA ASN A 46 -8.72 -9.28 7.13
C ASN A 46 -7.53 -10.23 7.07
N HIS A 47 -7.43 -11.04 6.02
CA HIS A 47 -6.29 -11.95 5.82
C HIS A 47 -4.98 -11.18 5.69
N LEU A 48 -4.94 -10.17 4.82
CA LEU A 48 -3.75 -9.34 4.60
C LEU A 48 -3.29 -8.62 5.86
N THR A 49 -4.22 -8.11 6.68
CA THR A 49 -3.89 -7.35 7.89
C THR A 49 -3.56 -8.23 9.09
N ASN A 50 -4.35 -9.27 9.34
CA ASN A 50 -4.28 -10.02 10.57
C ASN A 50 -3.48 -11.34 10.44
N GLN A 51 -3.39 -11.92 9.24
CA GLN A 51 -2.66 -13.18 9.03
C GLN A 51 -1.26 -12.93 8.45
N ILE A 52 -1.11 -11.99 7.53
CA ILE A 52 0.18 -11.66 6.93
C ILE A 52 0.85 -10.48 7.65
N GLY A 53 0.08 -9.44 7.99
CA GLY A 53 0.58 -8.28 8.72
C GLY A 53 1.38 -7.29 7.87
N GLY A 54 2.34 -6.59 8.48
CA GLY A 54 3.15 -5.57 7.82
C GLY A 54 3.94 -6.11 6.63
N ARG A 55 3.85 -5.45 5.49
CA ARG A 55 4.38 -5.91 4.18
C ARG A 55 5.29 -4.84 3.58
N LEU A 56 6.44 -4.62 4.17
CA LEU A 56 7.45 -3.76 3.57
C LEU A 56 7.93 -4.35 2.24
N SER A 57 8.21 -3.48 1.30
CA SER A 57 8.75 -3.84 -0.01
C SER A 57 9.98 -4.76 0.13
N GLY A 58 10.01 -5.87 -0.60
CA GLY A 58 11.07 -6.88 -0.53
C GLY A 58 11.15 -7.69 0.77
N SER A 59 10.15 -7.60 1.66
CA SER A 59 10.08 -8.41 2.87
C SER A 59 9.45 -9.78 2.62
N LEU A 60 9.70 -10.74 3.50
CA LEU A 60 9.08 -12.06 3.46
C LEU A 60 7.54 -12.00 3.50
N ASN A 61 6.98 -11.05 4.27
CA ASN A 61 5.53 -10.87 4.31
C ASN A 61 4.98 -10.29 3.00
N ALA A 62 5.74 -9.46 2.28
CA ALA A 62 5.36 -9.02 0.94
C ALA A 62 5.32 -10.22 -0.04
N GLU A 63 6.30 -11.11 0.01
CA GLU A 63 6.33 -12.34 -0.80
C GLU A 63 5.14 -13.26 -0.48
N ARG A 64 4.83 -13.45 0.81
CA ARG A 64 3.65 -14.22 1.25
C ARG A 64 2.36 -13.62 0.73
N ALA A 65 2.23 -12.28 0.78
CA ALA A 65 1.05 -11.59 0.28
C ALA A 65 0.88 -11.74 -1.24
N ILE A 66 1.97 -11.66 -2.00
CA ILE A 66 1.96 -11.85 -3.45
C ILE A 66 1.52 -13.27 -3.80
N LYS A 67 2.11 -14.27 -3.13
CA LYS A 67 1.73 -15.67 -3.36
C LYS A 67 0.26 -15.91 -3.03
N TRP A 68 -0.18 -15.48 -1.86
CA TRP A 68 -1.56 -15.62 -1.44
C TRP A 68 -2.53 -14.91 -2.41
N ALA A 69 -2.23 -13.68 -2.83
CA ALA A 69 -3.07 -12.95 -3.78
C ALA A 69 -3.17 -13.68 -5.12
N LYS A 70 -2.07 -14.28 -5.59
CA LYS A 70 -2.11 -15.09 -6.81
C LYS A 70 -3.02 -16.31 -6.63
N ASP A 71 -2.88 -17.05 -5.53
CA ASP A 71 -3.69 -18.23 -5.23
C ASP A 71 -5.19 -17.86 -5.17
N GLU A 72 -5.55 -16.71 -4.55
CA GLU A 72 -6.93 -16.21 -4.49
C GLU A 72 -7.48 -15.83 -5.88
N LEU A 73 -6.66 -15.19 -6.72
CA LEU A 73 -7.05 -14.80 -8.07
C LEU A 73 -7.18 -16.02 -9.00
N ASP A 74 -6.30 -16.99 -8.88
CA ASP A 74 -6.41 -18.26 -9.62
C ASP A 74 -7.72 -19.00 -9.27
N ALA A 75 -8.15 -18.95 -8.00
CA ALA A 75 -9.40 -19.54 -7.54
C ALA A 75 -10.66 -18.87 -8.11
N LEU A 76 -10.55 -17.66 -8.66
CA LEU A 76 -11.65 -16.96 -9.34
C LEU A 76 -11.88 -17.44 -10.77
N GLN A 77 -11.04 -18.33 -11.28
CA GLN A 77 -11.14 -18.86 -12.65
C GLN A 77 -11.14 -17.75 -13.74
N LEU A 78 -10.29 -16.75 -13.54
CA LEU A 78 -10.06 -15.71 -14.54
C LEU A 78 -9.33 -16.28 -15.76
N ASP A 79 -9.46 -15.64 -16.91
CA ASP A 79 -8.84 -16.09 -18.18
C ASP A 79 -7.32 -16.26 -18.05
N SER A 80 -6.65 -15.40 -17.30
CA SER A 80 -5.25 -15.55 -16.97
C SER A 80 -4.84 -14.76 -15.71
N VAL A 81 -3.93 -15.32 -14.93
CA VAL A 81 -3.30 -14.67 -13.76
C VAL A 81 -1.80 -14.92 -13.83
N TRP A 82 -1.01 -13.85 -13.85
CA TRP A 82 0.45 -13.96 -13.92
C TRP A 82 1.13 -13.01 -12.93
N LEU A 83 2.37 -13.31 -12.60
CA LEU A 83 3.22 -12.47 -11.80
C LEU A 83 4.22 -11.75 -12.70
N GLN A 84 4.39 -10.45 -12.49
CA GLN A 84 5.41 -9.65 -13.14
C GLN A 84 6.57 -9.41 -12.16
N THR A 85 7.80 -9.69 -12.61
CA THR A 85 8.99 -9.39 -11.83
C THR A 85 9.24 -7.89 -11.76
N VAL A 86 9.38 -7.37 -10.54
CA VAL A 86 9.68 -5.96 -10.28
C VAL A 86 10.84 -5.87 -9.31
N MET A 87 11.83 -5.03 -9.64
CA MET A 87 12.93 -4.71 -8.72
C MET A 87 12.49 -3.64 -7.74
N VAL A 88 12.62 -3.93 -6.45
CA VAL A 88 12.19 -3.04 -5.37
C VAL A 88 13.30 -2.88 -4.33
N PRO A 89 13.41 -1.71 -3.68
CA PRO A 89 14.31 -1.55 -2.55
C PRO A 89 13.90 -2.51 -1.41
N LYS A 90 14.88 -3.23 -0.86
CA LYS A 90 14.69 -4.06 0.32
C LYS A 90 15.32 -3.37 1.52
N TRP A 91 14.49 -3.05 2.50
CA TRP A 91 14.94 -2.57 3.80
C TRP A 91 14.37 -3.47 4.90
N VAL A 92 15.22 -3.88 5.83
CA VAL A 92 14.83 -4.72 6.95
C VAL A 92 15.18 -3.98 8.23
N ARG A 93 14.18 -3.82 9.09
CA ARG A 93 14.40 -3.23 10.42
C ARG A 93 15.33 -4.13 11.23
N GLY A 94 16.29 -3.52 11.94
CA GLY A 94 17.13 -4.22 12.88
C GLY A 94 16.34 -4.84 14.04
N THR A 95 17.00 -5.71 14.79
CA THR A 95 16.38 -6.38 15.94
C THR A 95 16.39 -5.54 17.20
N PHE A 96 17.25 -4.54 17.26
CA PHE A 96 17.47 -3.72 18.46
C PHE A 96 17.84 -2.29 18.06
N GLU A 97 17.10 -1.33 18.58
CA GLU A 97 17.31 0.11 18.40
C GLU A 97 17.34 0.76 19.77
N TYR A 98 18.41 1.50 20.08
CA TYR A 98 18.50 2.23 21.32
C TYR A 98 19.21 3.56 21.15
N ALA A 99 18.85 4.53 21.96
CA ALA A 99 19.59 5.77 22.13
C ALA A 99 19.53 6.23 23.59
N ASN A 100 20.57 6.93 23.97
CA ASN A 100 20.60 7.59 25.26
C ASN A 100 21.25 8.97 25.13
N ILE A 101 20.83 9.88 25.99
CA ILE A 101 21.40 11.23 26.13
C ILE A 101 22.26 11.22 27.37
N GLU A 102 23.53 11.61 27.24
CA GLU A 102 24.42 11.85 28.35
C GLU A 102 24.41 13.34 28.67
N SER A 103 23.76 13.70 29.76
CA SER A 103 23.65 15.10 30.25
C SER A 103 24.86 15.56 31.02
N SER A 104 25.57 14.63 31.68
CA SER A 104 26.84 14.83 32.39
C SER A 104 27.55 13.48 32.54
N PRO A 105 28.86 13.43 32.83
CA PRO A 105 29.57 12.16 32.98
C PRO A 105 28.87 11.21 33.96
N GLY A 106 28.47 10.04 33.45
CA GLY A 106 27.74 9.00 34.21
C GLY A 106 26.23 9.21 34.37
N ASN A 107 25.66 10.30 33.90
CA ASN A 107 24.24 10.55 33.95
C ASN A 107 23.62 10.40 32.55
N THR A 108 22.99 9.26 32.28
CA THR A 108 22.38 8.92 31.01
C THR A 108 20.87 8.79 31.12
N ILE A 109 20.16 9.28 30.11
CA ILE A 109 18.71 9.20 29.98
C ILE A 109 18.42 8.36 28.73
N ASN A 110 17.71 7.24 28.88
CA ASN A 110 17.27 6.44 27.76
C ASN A 110 16.16 7.15 27.01
N VAL A 111 16.25 7.18 25.67
CA VAL A 111 15.22 7.73 24.79
C VAL A 111 14.72 6.65 23.85
N SER A 112 13.40 6.61 23.65
CA SER A 112 12.79 5.72 22.70
C SER A 112 13.01 6.25 21.28
N ILE A 113 13.57 5.42 20.43
CA ILE A 113 13.81 5.73 19.01
C ILE A 113 13.20 4.67 18.11
N CYS A 114 13.02 5.01 16.86
CA CYS A 114 12.56 4.11 15.83
C CYS A 114 13.26 4.43 14.52
N ALA A 115 13.92 3.44 13.92
CA ALA A 115 14.53 3.60 12.62
C ALA A 115 13.47 3.82 11.54
N LEU A 116 13.67 4.81 10.70
CA LEU A 116 12.84 5.05 9.52
C LEU A 116 13.26 4.11 8.38
N GLY A 117 12.29 3.76 7.53
CA GLY A 117 12.54 2.93 6.35
C GLY A 117 13.61 3.56 5.46
N GLY A 118 14.59 2.75 5.04
CA GLY A 118 15.73 3.20 4.24
C GLY A 118 16.91 3.75 5.05
N SER A 119 16.80 3.89 6.39
CA SER A 119 17.94 4.32 7.22
C SER A 119 19.05 3.26 7.22
N ILE A 120 20.30 3.74 7.36
CA ILE A 120 21.50 2.91 7.42
C ILE A 120 21.80 2.59 8.88
N ALA A 121 22.18 1.34 9.18
CA ALA A 121 22.57 0.95 10.52
C ALA A 121 23.84 1.68 10.96
N THR A 122 23.91 2.03 12.26
CA THR A 122 25.15 2.50 12.88
C THR A 122 26.18 1.36 12.94
N PRO A 123 27.48 1.67 13.07
CA PRO A 123 28.49 0.67 13.41
C PRO A 123 28.13 -0.13 14.66
N SER A 124 28.65 -1.33 14.83
CA SER A 124 28.35 -2.21 15.98
C SER A 124 28.64 -1.57 17.36
N ALA A 125 29.61 -0.66 17.41
CA ALA A 125 29.94 0.13 18.62
C ALA A 125 28.97 1.30 18.86
N GLY A 126 28.03 1.54 17.96
CA GLY A 126 27.15 2.72 17.99
C GLY A 126 27.86 3.99 17.52
N ILE A 127 27.15 5.11 17.69
CA ILE A 127 27.67 6.46 17.42
C ILE A 127 27.48 7.29 18.69
N ARG A 128 28.54 7.98 19.11
CA ARG A 128 28.48 8.97 20.17
C ARG A 128 28.93 10.32 19.63
N ALA A 129 28.08 11.32 19.69
CA ALA A 129 28.35 12.65 19.18
C ALA A 129 27.55 13.72 19.94
N ASN A 130 27.98 14.96 19.85
CA ASN A 130 27.19 16.08 20.33
C ASN A 130 25.93 16.25 19.45
N VAL A 131 24.86 16.75 20.06
CA VAL A 131 23.60 17.03 19.38
C VAL A 131 23.55 18.48 18.94
N VAL A 132 23.01 18.73 17.76
CA VAL A 132 22.60 20.04 17.30
C VAL A 132 21.10 20.00 16.98
N GLU A 133 20.36 20.93 17.56
CA GLU A 133 18.93 21.08 17.34
C GLU A 133 18.68 21.98 16.12
N VAL A 134 17.75 21.56 15.24
CA VAL A 134 17.24 22.37 14.13
C VAL A 134 15.72 22.29 14.11
N LYS A 135 15.05 23.40 13.83
CA LYS A 135 13.58 23.43 13.75
C LYS A 135 13.05 23.00 12.38
N LYS A 136 13.85 23.20 11.34
CA LYS A 136 13.52 22.86 9.97
C LYS A 136 14.76 22.32 9.27
N ILE A 137 14.59 21.45 8.29
CA ILE A 137 15.70 20.87 7.56
C ILE A 137 16.52 21.93 6.79
N GLU A 138 15.85 23.01 6.38
CA GLU A 138 16.48 24.14 5.69
C GLU A 138 17.47 24.89 6.59
N ASP A 139 17.29 24.85 7.90
CA ASP A 139 18.18 25.49 8.86
C ASP A 139 19.60 24.87 8.86
N LEU A 140 19.72 23.62 8.37
CA LEU A 140 21.03 22.96 8.21
C LEU A 140 21.93 23.73 7.24
N ALA A 141 21.39 24.26 6.16
CA ALA A 141 22.14 25.04 5.20
C ALA A 141 22.64 26.39 5.80
N LEU A 142 21.84 26.97 6.70
CA LEU A 142 22.17 28.21 7.39
C LEU A 142 23.25 28.04 8.48
N LEU A 143 23.26 26.87 9.15
CA LEU A 143 24.26 26.57 10.18
C LEU A 143 25.66 26.40 9.61
N GLY A 144 25.77 25.89 8.38
CA GLY A 144 27.04 25.60 7.74
C GLY A 144 27.65 24.26 8.17
N LYS A 145 28.51 23.72 7.31
CA LYS A 145 29.12 22.40 7.48
C LYS A 145 29.86 22.24 8.81
N ASP A 146 30.63 23.24 9.19
CA ASP A 146 31.49 23.20 10.38
C ASP A 146 30.71 23.02 11.69
N LYS A 147 29.47 23.45 11.75
CA LYS A 147 28.60 23.30 12.93
C LYS A 147 27.83 21.97 12.96
N ILE A 148 27.78 21.26 11.86
CA ILE A 148 26.97 20.03 11.71
C ILE A 148 27.83 18.78 11.62
N GLU A 149 29.02 18.90 11.01
CA GLU A 149 29.91 17.76 10.75
C GLU A 149 30.26 17.03 12.06
N GLY A 150 30.06 15.70 12.06
CA GLY A 150 30.31 14.85 13.22
C GLY A 150 29.33 15.00 14.38
N LYS A 151 28.16 15.61 14.16
CA LYS A 151 27.10 15.78 15.17
C LYS A 151 25.85 14.99 14.80
N ILE A 152 25.06 14.71 15.80
CA ILE A 152 23.71 14.17 15.65
C ILE A 152 22.77 15.37 15.50
N VAL A 153 22.01 15.40 14.40
CA VAL A 153 21.01 16.44 14.15
C VAL A 153 19.66 15.96 14.70
N PHE A 154 19.02 16.85 15.48
CA PHE A 154 17.73 16.59 16.10
C PHE A 154 16.74 17.73 15.78
#